data_484fd6e96478b029398b429310cae409
#
_entry.id   484fd6e96478b029398b429310cae409
#
_cell.length_a   1.000
_cell.length_b   1.000
_cell.length_c   1.000
_cell.angle_alpha   90.00
_cell.angle_beta   90.00
_cell.angle_gamma   90.00
#
_symmetry.space_group_name_H-M   'P 1'
#
loop_
_entity.id
_entity.type
_entity.pdbx_description
1 polymer ?
#
loop_
_entity_poly.entity_id
_entity_poly.type
_entity_poly.pdbx_seq_one_letter_code
_entity_poly.pdbx_strand_id
1 'polypeptide(L)'
;MKNAIWVTVFAVLIAAFVAVGLLRKGDTKASHQIGVIPKETESVYWEGVRQGALKAGEEEKYSILWNGPEIETDCERQIQIVEDMILQKVDGIVLAPSNRKALVPAVEKTYAQKIPCVIVDSGVETDKYLSYMATDNYKGGVLAAQRIGEVLAGKGKILVVAWTPNSASTDARLQGFRETLAKEFPGIEIVDSQFPNPPTMDKAHDVTQDMLTRNTGVDGLFACNATTAGGALTALRGFQKSDKKIKMVGFDAWPMVVDGLEKGDLDSLILQNPYKMGYEGVKAIIRHLKGEKVDKQVDTGVELITQDRLHDPKIQELLKSQI
;
A
#
# COMPACT_ATOMS: atom_id res chain seq x y z
N MET A 1 -29.93 -14.71 -67.83
CA MET A 1 -28.80 -13.79 -67.58
C MET A 1 -28.91 -13.00 -66.26
N LYS A 2 -30.06 -12.42 -65.90
CA LYS A 2 -30.21 -11.63 -64.65
C LYS A 2 -29.89 -12.40 -63.35
N ASN A 3 -30.29 -13.69 -63.26
CA ASN A 3 -30.08 -14.51 -62.02
C ASN A 3 -28.59 -14.89 -61.80
N ALA A 4 -27.82 -15.04 -62.90
CA ALA A 4 -26.36 -15.33 -62.76
C ALA A 4 -25.57 -14.15 -62.18
N ILE A 5 -25.96 -12.92 -62.50
CA ILE A 5 -25.30 -11.70 -61.98
C ILE A 5 -25.49 -11.57 -60.45
N TRP A 6 -26.71 -11.87 -59.96
CA TRP A 6 -27.03 -11.80 -58.54
C TRP A 6 -26.27 -12.87 -57.71
N VAL A 7 -26.13 -14.08 -58.27
CA VAL A 7 -25.34 -15.16 -57.62
C VAL A 7 -23.86 -14.77 -57.52
N THR A 8 -23.31 -14.15 -58.58
CA THR A 8 -21.90 -13.70 -58.54
C THR A 8 -21.67 -12.55 -57.55
N VAL A 9 -22.58 -11.57 -57.47
CA VAL A 9 -22.51 -10.47 -56.51
C VAL A 9 -22.61 -11.00 -55.07
N PHE A 10 -23.49 -11.96 -54.79
CA PHE A 10 -23.64 -12.56 -53.46
C PHE A 10 -22.39 -13.35 -53.05
N ALA A 11 -21.80 -14.11 -53.98
CA ALA A 11 -20.54 -14.84 -53.75
C ALA A 11 -19.36 -13.91 -53.45
N VAL A 12 -19.24 -12.76 -54.13
CA VAL A 12 -18.20 -11.75 -53.89
C VAL A 12 -18.40 -11.08 -52.54
N LEU A 13 -19.66 -10.79 -52.14
CA LEU A 13 -19.95 -10.22 -50.82
C LEU A 13 -19.62 -11.17 -49.67
N ILE A 14 -19.94 -12.47 -49.84
CA ILE A 14 -19.57 -13.49 -48.84
C ILE A 14 -18.05 -13.65 -48.77
N ALA A 15 -17.34 -13.68 -49.89
CA ALA A 15 -15.90 -13.76 -49.92
C ALA A 15 -15.24 -12.54 -49.27
N ALA A 16 -15.77 -11.32 -49.51
CA ALA A 16 -15.34 -10.10 -48.87
C ALA A 16 -15.59 -10.11 -47.35
N PHE A 17 -16.75 -10.62 -46.91
CA PHE A 17 -17.11 -10.75 -45.50
C PHE A 17 -16.20 -11.77 -44.78
N VAL A 18 -15.90 -12.89 -45.42
CA VAL A 18 -14.95 -13.91 -44.93
C VAL A 18 -13.54 -13.36 -44.88
N ALA A 19 -13.10 -12.63 -45.94
CA ALA A 19 -11.81 -11.99 -45.98
C ALA A 19 -11.64 -10.92 -44.89
N VAL A 20 -12.66 -10.09 -44.68
CA VAL A 20 -12.66 -9.09 -43.54
C VAL A 20 -12.69 -9.81 -42.22
N GLY A 21 -13.40 -10.93 -42.09
CA GLY A 21 -13.40 -11.76 -40.87
C GLY A 21 -12.05 -12.40 -40.60
N LEU A 22 -11.37 -12.88 -41.66
CA LEU A 22 -10.01 -13.44 -41.57
C LEU A 22 -8.95 -12.36 -41.29
N LEU A 23 -9.07 -11.17 -41.91
CA LEU A 23 -8.20 -10.01 -41.63
C LEU A 23 -8.42 -9.44 -40.22
N ARG A 24 -9.62 -9.52 -39.65
CA ARG A 24 -9.91 -9.18 -38.25
C ARG A 24 -9.42 -10.25 -37.25
N LYS A 25 -9.16 -11.48 -37.68
CA LYS A 25 -8.52 -12.53 -36.87
C LYS A 25 -6.99 -12.42 -36.80
N GLY A 26 -6.39 -11.56 -37.62
CA GLY A 26 -4.97 -11.20 -37.53
C GLY A 26 -4.79 -10.12 -36.46
N ASP A 27 -4.08 -10.46 -35.39
CA ASP A 27 -3.59 -9.57 -34.33
C ASP A 27 -4.55 -9.14 -33.19
N THR A 28 -5.36 -10.03 -32.65
CA THR A 28 -5.49 -10.02 -31.19
C THR A 28 -4.36 -10.87 -30.62
N LYS A 29 -3.12 -10.35 -30.60
CA LYS A 29 -2.17 -10.74 -29.56
C LYS A 29 -2.93 -10.55 -28.25
N ALA A 30 -3.21 -11.64 -27.54
CA ALA A 30 -3.76 -11.54 -26.21
C ALA A 30 -2.82 -10.57 -25.48
N SER A 31 -3.31 -9.37 -25.14
CA SER A 31 -2.47 -8.38 -24.47
C SER A 31 -2.15 -8.99 -23.12
N HIS A 32 -0.87 -9.27 -22.85
CA HIS A 32 -0.46 -9.75 -21.55
C HIS A 32 -0.94 -8.77 -20.47
N GLN A 33 -1.62 -9.30 -19.46
CA GLN A 33 -2.27 -8.49 -18.44
C GLN A 33 -1.90 -8.96 -17.03
N ILE A 34 -1.52 -8.02 -16.19
CA ILE A 34 -1.27 -8.26 -14.77
C ILE A 34 -2.26 -7.43 -13.96
N GLY A 35 -3.00 -8.10 -13.08
CA GLY A 35 -3.86 -7.43 -12.11
C GLY A 35 -3.05 -6.86 -10.95
N VAL A 36 -3.33 -5.64 -10.56
CA VAL A 36 -2.72 -5.01 -9.38
C VAL A 36 -3.83 -4.50 -8.47
N ILE A 37 -3.91 -5.07 -7.27
CA ILE A 37 -5.02 -4.89 -6.34
C ILE A 37 -4.50 -4.27 -5.04
N PRO A 38 -4.68 -2.94 -4.84
CA PRO A 38 -4.35 -2.27 -3.58
C PRO A 38 -5.37 -2.61 -2.49
N LYS A 39 -5.11 -2.13 -1.26
CA LYS A 39 -6.09 -2.23 -0.18
C LYS A 39 -7.25 -1.25 -0.38
N GLU A 40 -6.99 -0.10 -1.01
CA GLU A 40 -7.98 0.91 -1.39
C GLU A 40 -7.42 1.80 -2.50
N THR A 41 -8.24 2.66 -3.11
CA THR A 41 -7.85 3.43 -4.31
C THR A 41 -7.70 4.93 -4.09
N GLU A 42 -8.08 5.46 -2.93
CA GLU A 42 -8.19 6.90 -2.69
C GLU A 42 -6.92 7.56 -2.14
N SER A 43 -6.03 6.78 -1.49
CA SER A 43 -4.87 7.35 -0.81
C SER A 43 -3.65 7.52 -1.73
N VAL A 44 -2.91 8.61 -1.49
CA VAL A 44 -1.65 8.92 -2.20
C VAL A 44 -0.62 7.80 -2.10
N TYR A 45 -0.59 7.05 -0.99
CA TYR A 45 0.30 5.91 -0.83
C TYR A 45 0.13 4.87 -1.95
N TRP A 46 -1.13 4.55 -2.29
CA TRP A 46 -1.43 3.58 -3.34
C TRP A 46 -1.15 4.10 -4.74
N GLU A 47 -1.16 5.43 -4.94
CA GLU A 47 -0.71 6.00 -6.22
C GLU A 47 0.78 5.72 -6.46
N GLY A 48 1.64 5.79 -5.43
CA GLY A 48 3.04 5.38 -5.53
C GLY A 48 3.20 3.91 -5.98
N VAL A 49 2.42 2.98 -5.40
CA VAL A 49 2.39 1.57 -5.83
C VAL A 49 1.94 1.45 -7.29
N ARG A 50 0.89 2.19 -7.66
CA ARG A 50 0.36 2.22 -9.03
C ARG A 50 1.38 2.68 -10.05
N GLN A 51 2.08 3.78 -9.78
CA GLN A 51 3.11 4.33 -10.68
C GLN A 51 4.25 3.33 -10.89
N GLY A 52 4.70 2.65 -9.82
CA GLY A 52 5.70 1.60 -9.93
C GLY A 52 5.23 0.43 -10.79
N ALA A 53 3.99 -0.04 -10.57
CA ALA A 53 3.39 -1.12 -11.35
C ALA A 53 3.24 -0.75 -12.84
N LEU A 54 2.72 0.45 -13.14
CA LEU A 54 2.57 0.95 -14.51
C LEU A 54 3.91 1.05 -15.22
N LYS A 55 4.96 1.54 -14.53
CA LYS A 55 6.31 1.65 -15.08
C LYS A 55 6.88 0.28 -15.45
N ALA A 56 6.74 -0.71 -14.57
CA ALA A 56 7.18 -2.07 -14.86
C ALA A 56 6.40 -2.71 -16.04
N GLY A 57 5.09 -2.47 -16.11
CA GLY A 57 4.25 -2.91 -17.21
C GLY A 57 4.65 -2.28 -18.54
N GLU A 58 4.91 -0.96 -18.57
CA GLU A 58 5.39 -0.24 -19.74
C GLU A 58 6.71 -0.84 -20.30
N GLU A 59 7.69 -1.03 -19.44
CA GLU A 59 9.00 -1.58 -19.82
C GLU A 59 8.91 -2.99 -20.42
N GLU A 60 8.02 -3.82 -19.90
CA GLU A 60 7.89 -5.23 -20.29
C GLU A 60 6.73 -5.47 -21.26
N LYS A 61 6.00 -4.43 -21.65
CA LYS A 61 4.84 -4.49 -22.57
C LYS A 61 3.67 -5.33 -22.05
N TYR A 62 3.43 -5.26 -20.73
CA TYR A 62 2.26 -5.81 -20.06
C TYR A 62 1.26 -4.69 -19.73
N SER A 63 -0.03 -4.94 -19.97
CA SER A 63 -1.10 -4.05 -19.50
C SER A 63 -1.34 -4.27 -18.01
N ILE A 64 -1.39 -3.19 -17.25
CA ILE A 64 -1.70 -3.25 -15.83
C ILE A 64 -3.19 -2.96 -15.60
N LEU A 65 -3.88 -3.91 -15.00
CA LEU A 65 -5.26 -3.77 -14.56
C LEU A 65 -5.26 -3.34 -13.09
N TRP A 66 -5.33 -2.04 -12.87
CA TRP A 66 -5.44 -1.47 -11.54
C TRP A 66 -6.89 -1.45 -11.10
N ASN A 67 -7.23 -2.18 -10.03
CA ASN A 67 -8.56 -2.20 -9.44
C ASN A 67 -8.47 -2.54 -7.96
N GLY A 68 -9.23 -1.86 -7.11
CA GLY A 68 -9.28 -2.06 -5.68
C GLY A 68 -10.60 -1.58 -5.08
N PRO A 69 -10.88 -1.89 -3.81
CA PRO A 69 -12.02 -1.30 -3.11
C PRO A 69 -11.81 0.21 -2.90
N GLU A 70 -12.87 0.94 -2.62
CA GLU A 70 -12.79 2.37 -2.29
C GLU A 70 -12.22 2.58 -0.86
N ILE A 71 -12.50 1.64 0.05
CA ILE A 71 -12.04 1.71 1.45
C ILE A 71 -11.35 0.40 1.86
N GLU A 72 -10.30 0.49 2.68
CA GLU A 72 -9.46 -0.66 3.08
C GLU A 72 -10.24 -1.75 3.82
N THR A 73 -11.33 -1.42 4.51
CA THR A 73 -12.13 -2.40 5.26
C THR A 73 -13.08 -3.24 4.43
N ASP A 74 -13.27 -2.92 3.15
CA ASP A 74 -14.12 -3.71 2.24
C ASP A 74 -13.39 -4.93 1.69
N CYS A 75 -13.11 -5.88 2.59
CA CYS A 75 -12.45 -7.14 2.25
C CYS A 75 -13.27 -7.98 1.27
N GLU A 76 -14.60 -7.93 1.33
CA GLU A 76 -15.48 -8.68 0.42
C GLU A 76 -15.31 -8.18 -1.01
N ARG A 77 -15.27 -6.86 -1.19
CA ARG A 77 -15.00 -6.26 -2.50
C ARG A 77 -13.61 -6.61 -3.00
N GLN A 78 -12.60 -6.62 -2.14
CA GLN A 78 -11.24 -7.01 -2.55
C GLN A 78 -11.20 -8.48 -3.00
N ILE A 79 -11.87 -9.39 -2.29
CA ILE A 79 -12.00 -10.81 -2.69
C ILE A 79 -12.68 -10.93 -4.05
N GLN A 80 -13.81 -10.23 -4.29
CA GLN A 80 -14.49 -10.22 -5.58
C GLN A 80 -13.59 -9.76 -6.72
N ILE A 81 -12.79 -8.71 -6.49
CA ILE A 81 -11.84 -8.20 -7.50
C ILE A 81 -10.79 -9.27 -7.84
N VAL A 82 -10.25 -9.99 -6.84
CA VAL A 82 -9.34 -11.12 -7.10
C VAL A 82 -10.02 -12.18 -7.95
N GLU A 83 -11.27 -12.54 -7.62
CA GLU A 83 -12.05 -13.54 -8.38
C GLU A 83 -12.33 -13.10 -9.82
N ASP A 84 -12.69 -11.83 -10.02
CA ASP A 84 -12.88 -11.24 -11.35
C ASP A 84 -11.62 -11.33 -12.21
N MET A 85 -10.44 -11.04 -11.63
CA MET A 85 -9.16 -11.16 -12.33
C MET A 85 -8.82 -12.62 -12.67
N ILE A 86 -9.16 -13.56 -11.79
CA ILE A 86 -9.04 -15.00 -12.08
C ILE A 86 -9.92 -15.38 -13.27
N LEU A 87 -11.18 -14.93 -13.29
CA LEU A 87 -12.12 -15.18 -14.40
C LEU A 87 -11.65 -14.55 -15.72
N GLN A 88 -11.04 -13.39 -15.68
CA GLN A 88 -10.43 -12.71 -16.82
C GLN A 88 -9.15 -13.40 -17.32
N LYS A 89 -8.63 -14.36 -16.54
CA LYS A 89 -7.41 -15.11 -16.86
C LYS A 89 -6.19 -14.19 -17.07
N VAL A 90 -6.00 -13.24 -16.16
CA VAL A 90 -4.78 -12.41 -16.15
C VAL A 90 -3.54 -13.30 -16.00
N ASP A 91 -2.40 -12.84 -16.53
CA ASP A 91 -1.14 -13.60 -16.47
C ASP A 91 -0.55 -13.68 -15.06
N GLY A 92 -0.97 -12.78 -14.15
CA GLY A 92 -0.57 -12.77 -12.74
C GLY A 92 -1.27 -11.68 -11.95
N ILE A 93 -1.17 -11.76 -10.63
CA ILE A 93 -1.81 -10.82 -9.70
C ILE A 93 -0.79 -10.31 -8.68
N VAL A 94 -0.70 -8.99 -8.54
CA VAL A 94 -0.04 -8.30 -7.43
C VAL A 94 -1.13 -7.87 -6.46
N LEU A 95 -1.11 -8.35 -5.23
CA LEU A 95 -2.15 -8.13 -4.23
C LEU A 95 -1.57 -7.54 -2.95
N ALA A 96 -2.13 -6.45 -2.46
CA ALA A 96 -1.93 -5.95 -1.11
C ALA A 96 -3.12 -6.35 -0.22
N PRO A 97 -3.03 -7.43 0.58
CA PRO A 97 -4.17 -7.89 1.36
C PRO A 97 -4.61 -6.87 2.42
N SER A 98 -5.87 -6.45 2.40
CA SER A 98 -6.44 -5.56 3.42
C SER A 98 -6.57 -6.25 4.78
N ASN A 99 -6.82 -7.56 4.77
CA ASN A 99 -6.94 -8.38 5.96
C ASN A 99 -6.22 -9.73 5.77
N ARG A 100 -5.26 -10.02 6.66
CA ARG A 100 -4.39 -11.20 6.56
C ARG A 100 -5.12 -12.55 6.59
N LYS A 101 -6.31 -12.61 7.22
CA LYS A 101 -7.12 -13.83 7.35
C LYS A 101 -8.19 -13.93 6.26
N ALA A 102 -8.92 -12.84 6.03
CA ALA A 102 -10.04 -12.83 5.10
C ALA A 102 -9.60 -13.09 3.65
N LEU A 103 -8.38 -12.67 3.27
CA LEU A 103 -7.85 -12.84 1.90
C LEU A 103 -7.23 -14.21 1.64
N VAL A 104 -7.06 -15.08 2.66
CA VAL A 104 -6.47 -16.42 2.48
C VAL A 104 -7.17 -17.23 1.39
N PRO A 105 -8.52 -17.39 1.39
CA PRO A 105 -9.19 -18.18 0.35
C PRO A 105 -8.97 -17.65 -1.06
N ALA A 106 -8.95 -16.32 -1.23
CA ALA A 106 -8.73 -15.68 -2.54
C ALA A 106 -7.30 -15.94 -3.05
N VAL A 107 -6.28 -15.82 -2.19
CA VAL A 107 -4.89 -16.12 -2.54
C VAL A 107 -4.72 -17.61 -2.87
N GLU A 108 -5.29 -18.50 -2.09
CA GLU A 108 -5.23 -19.95 -2.36
C GLU A 108 -5.95 -20.34 -3.66
N LYS A 109 -7.02 -19.60 -4.01
CA LYS A 109 -7.71 -19.77 -5.28
C LYS A 109 -6.83 -19.40 -6.48
N THR A 110 -6.02 -18.32 -6.41
CA THR A 110 -5.05 -17.98 -7.46
C THR A 110 -4.04 -19.11 -7.64
N TYR A 111 -3.52 -19.66 -6.54
CA TYR A 111 -2.59 -20.78 -6.55
C TYR A 111 -3.20 -22.03 -7.20
N ALA A 112 -4.42 -22.39 -6.83
CA ALA A 112 -5.14 -23.52 -7.40
C ALA A 112 -5.38 -23.37 -8.92
N GLN A 113 -5.58 -22.15 -9.40
CA GLN A 113 -5.73 -21.80 -10.81
C GLN A 113 -4.41 -21.60 -11.54
N LYS A 114 -3.26 -21.80 -10.87
CA LYS A 114 -1.90 -21.61 -11.41
C LYS A 114 -1.65 -20.18 -11.91
N ILE A 115 -2.31 -19.18 -11.34
CA ILE A 115 -2.05 -17.77 -11.59
C ILE A 115 -1.03 -17.31 -10.55
N PRO A 116 0.17 -16.87 -10.95
CA PRO A 116 1.17 -16.39 -10.00
C PRO A 116 0.65 -15.16 -9.25
N CYS A 117 0.70 -15.22 -7.92
CA CYS A 117 0.30 -14.14 -7.05
C CYS A 117 1.50 -13.62 -6.25
N VAL A 118 1.80 -12.34 -6.37
CA VAL A 118 2.79 -11.64 -5.53
C VAL A 118 2.05 -10.82 -4.50
N ILE A 119 2.39 -11.04 -3.23
CA ILE A 119 1.86 -10.26 -2.10
C ILE A 119 2.76 -9.05 -1.90
N VAL A 120 2.17 -7.87 -1.74
CA VAL A 120 2.89 -6.61 -1.48
C VAL A 120 2.34 -5.91 -0.23
N ASP A 121 3.12 -5.02 0.38
CA ASP A 121 2.76 -4.19 1.53
C ASP A 121 2.41 -4.97 2.81
N SER A 122 1.38 -5.79 2.78
CA SER A 122 0.86 -6.54 3.92
C SER A 122 0.85 -8.04 3.66
N GLY A 123 1.20 -8.82 4.69
CA GLY A 123 1.17 -10.29 4.63
C GLY A 123 -0.25 -10.88 4.66
N VAL A 124 -0.31 -12.17 4.32
CA VAL A 124 -1.51 -13.01 4.38
C VAL A 124 -1.17 -14.34 5.06
N GLU A 125 -2.11 -14.94 5.80
CA GLU A 125 -1.88 -16.17 6.60
C GLU A 125 -1.91 -17.44 5.74
N THR A 126 -1.16 -17.45 4.65
CA THR A 126 -0.88 -18.63 3.80
C THR A 126 0.47 -18.43 3.13
N ASP A 127 1.11 -19.49 2.68
CA ASP A 127 2.36 -19.47 1.91
C ASP A 127 2.15 -19.74 0.41
N LYS A 128 0.90 -19.90 -0.03
CA LYS A 128 0.51 -20.24 -1.41
C LYS A 128 0.53 -19.02 -2.33
N TYR A 129 1.65 -18.30 -2.33
CA TYR A 129 1.94 -17.18 -3.23
C TYR A 129 3.37 -17.29 -3.78
N LEU A 130 3.65 -16.56 -4.84
CA LEU A 130 4.97 -16.56 -5.49
C LEU A 130 6.03 -15.87 -4.63
N SER A 131 5.76 -14.64 -4.22
CA SER A 131 6.70 -13.78 -3.46
C SER A 131 5.93 -12.85 -2.54
N TYR A 132 6.57 -12.42 -1.44
CA TYR A 132 6.12 -11.36 -0.56
C TYR A 132 7.12 -10.20 -0.57
N MET A 133 6.68 -9.02 -0.98
CA MET A 133 7.52 -7.83 -1.13
C MET A 133 6.95 -6.68 -0.31
N ALA A 134 7.60 -6.33 0.77
CA ALA A 134 7.12 -5.32 1.70
C ALA A 134 8.27 -4.66 2.45
N THR A 135 7.97 -3.56 3.08
CA THR A 135 8.79 -2.98 4.15
C THR A 135 8.89 -3.97 5.33
N ASP A 136 10.03 -4.03 5.99
CA ASP A 136 10.12 -4.61 7.33
C ASP A 136 9.31 -3.73 8.31
N ASN A 137 8.02 -4.04 8.41
CA ASN A 137 7.07 -3.28 9.20
C ASN A 137 7.35 -3.34 10.71
N TYR A 138 7.87 -4.48 11.20
CA TYR A 138 8.29 -4.59 12.59
C TYR A 138 9.45 -3.61 12.88
N LYS A 139 10.47 -3.60 12.02
CA LYS A 139 11.59 -2.66 12.10
C LYS A 139 11.13 -1.20 12.00
N GLY A 140 10.13 -0.90 11.16
CA GLY A 140 9.50 0.43 11.11
C GLY A 140 8.93 0.85 12.47
N GLY A 141 8.27 -0.06 13.17
CA GLY A 141 7.81 0.16 14.55
C GLY A 141 8.95 0.35 15.55
N VAL A 142 10.01 -0.45 15.43
CA VAL A 142 11.23 -0.29 16.25
C VAL A 142 11.82 1.11 16.08
N LEU A 143 12.02 1.57 14.84
CA LEU A 143 12.55 2.90 14.54
C LEU A 143 11.68 4.03 15.13
N ALA A 144 10.36 3.88 15.05
CA ALA A 144 9.43 4.85 15.63
C ALA A 144 9.55 4.90 17.17
N ALA A 145 9.67 3.74 17.82
CA ALA A 145 9.83 3.65 19.27
C ALA A 145 11.17 4.23 19.74
N GLN A 146 12.25 3.90 19.04
CA GLN A 146 13.59 4.45 19.32
C GLN A 146 13.57 5.97 19.20
N ARG A 147 12.96 6.50 18.14
CA ARG A 147 12.86 7.95 17.97
C ARG A 147 12.04 8.63 19.07
N ILE A 148 10.88 8.08 19.45
CA ILE A 148 10.09 8.57 20.59
C ILE A 148 10.92 8.50 21.87
N GLY A 149 11.64 7.40 22.10
CA GLY A 149 12.53 7.23 23.25
C GLY A 149 13.60 8.31 23.35
N GLU A 150 14.26 8.60 22.23
CA GLU A 150 15.29 9.65 22.13
C GLU A 150 14.72 11.04 22.43
N VAL A 151 13.65 11.45 21.72
CA VAL A 151 13.13 12.82 21.83
C VAL A 151 12.43 13.12 23.15
N LEU A 152 11.99 12.07 23.86
CA LEU A 152 11.42 12.17 25.21
C LEU A 152 12.43 11.86 26.32
N ALA A 153 13.70 11.65 25.98
CA ALA A 153 14.74 11.27 26.93
C ALA A 153 14.34 10.07 27.83
N GLY A 154 13.69 9.08 27.22
CA GLY A 154 13.33 7.80 27.84
C GLY A 154 12.16 7.82 28.81
N LYS A 155 11.40 8.91 28.94
CA LYS A 155 10.27 9.01 29.87
C LYS A 155 9.17 9.95 29.37
N GLY A 156 7.92 9.62 29.65
CA GLY A 156 6.79 10.48 29.31
C GLY A 156 5.52 9.69 28.99
N LYS A 157 4.45 10.40 28.66
CA LYS A 157 3.16 9.85 28.29
C LYS A 157 2.93 10.02 26.81
N ILE A 158 2.53 8.95 26.13
CA ILE A 158 2.31 9.00 24.68
C ILE A 158 0.95 8.43 24.30
N LEU A 159 0.47 8.91 23.15
CA LEU A 159 -0.70 8.38 22.46
C LEU A 159 -0.27 7.56 21.25
N VAL A 160 -1.09 6.57 20.89
CA VAL A 160 -0.90 5.77 19.68
C VAL A 160 -2.18 5.82 18.85
N VAL A 161 -2.06 6.38 17.64
CA VAL A 161 -3.12 6.31 16.63
C VAL A 161 -2.85 5.09 15.77
N ALA A 162 -3.51 3.98 16.14
CA ALA A 162 -3.41 2.68 15.48
C ALA A 162 -4.24 2.62 14.19
N TRP A 163 -4.20 1.50 13.50
CA TRP A 163 -5.04 1.24 12.33
C TRP A 163 -5.96 0.03 12.56
N THR A 164 -6.78 -0.27 11.57
CA THR A 164 -7.76 -1.37 11.64
C THR A 164 -7.11 -2.71 11.99
N PRO A 165 -7.71 -3.50 12.87
CA PRO A 165 -7.19 -4.82 13.25
C PRO A 165 -7.08 -5.79 12.06
N ASN A 166 -6.10 -6.71 12.11
CA ASN A 166 -5.79 -7.69 11.07
C ASN A 166 -5.19 -7.11 9.76
N SER A 167 -4.82 -5.83 9.73
CA SER A 167 -3.91 -5.28 8.75
C SER A 167 -2.49 -5.67 9.15
N ALA A 168 -1.89 -6.65 8.45
CA ALA A 168 -0.64 -7.28 8.90
C ALA A 168 0.53 -6.29 9.00
N SER A 169 0.60 -5.30 8.10
CA SER A 169 1.64 -4.27 8.12
C SER A 169 1.55 -3.40 9.37
N THR A 170 0.39 -2.86 9.67
CA THR A 170 0.20 -1.96 10.82
C THR A 170 0.25 -2.70 12.16
N ASP A 171 -0.25 -3.94 12.22
CA ASP A 171 -0.11 -4.79 13.40
C ASP A 171 1.38 -5.04 13.73
N ALA A 172 2.21 -5.33 12.72
CA ALA A 172 3.65 -5.52 12.90
C ALA A 172 4.37 -4.22 13.35
N ARG A 173 3.98 -3.05 12.80
CA ARG A 173 4.48 -1.74 13.28
C ARG A 173 4.18 -1.52 14.75
N LEU A 174 2.93 -1.75 15.14
CA LEU A 174 2.49 -1.60 16.54
C LEU A 174 3.18 -2.60 17.47
N GLN A 175 3.43 -3.82 17.01
CA GLN A 175 4.16 -4.83 17.77
C GLN A 175 5.61 -4.37 18.00
N GLY A 176 6.35 -4.04 16.94
CA GLY A 176 7.73 -3.54 17.03
C GLY A 176 7.84 -2.30 17.92
N PHE A 177 6.89 -1.38 17.79
CA PHE A 177 6.82 -0.17 18.61
C PHE A 177 6.65 -0.48 20.11
N ARG A 178 5.66 -1.30 20.46
CA ARG A 178 5.35 -1.63 21.86
C ARG A 178 6.45 -2.46 22.52
N GLU A 179 6.98 -3.45 21.83
CA GLU A 179 8.05 -4.31 22.38
C GLU A 179 9.35 -3.52 22.61
N THR A 180 9.69 -2.60 21.69
CA THR A 180 10.87 -1.75 21.84
C THR A 180 10.71 -0.75 22.99
N LEU A 181 9.56 -0.09 23.12
CA LEU A 181 9.30 0.78 24.28
C LEU A 181 9.42 0.03 25.59
N ALA A 182 8.78 -1.14 25.70
CA ALA A 182 8.82 -1.93 26.92
C ALA A 182 10.23 -2.38 27.31
N LYS A 183 11.08 -2.67 26.31
CA LYS A 183 12.44 -3.15 26.52
C LYS A 183 13.47 -2.05 26.74
N GLU A 184 13.43 -1.00 25.90
CA GLU A 184 14.48 0.01 25.84
C GLU A 184 14.12 1.31 26.57
N PHE A 185 12.81 1.60 26.70
CA PHE A 185 12.30 2.85 27.28
C PHE A 185 11.15 2.62 28.27
N PRO A 186 11.36 1.84 29.33
CA PRO A 186 10.29 1.48 30.28
C PRO A 186 9.69 2.67 31.06
N GLY A 187 10.29 3.85 30.98
CA GLY A 187 9.76 5.10 31.52
C GLY A 187 8.75 5.80 30.62
N ILE A 188 8.49 5.27 29.42
CA ILE A 188 7.49 5.80 28.48
C ILE A 188 6.21 4.96 28.61
N GLU A 189 5.12 5.64 28.93
CA GLU A 189 3.79 5.03 29.11
C GLU A 189 2.89 5.32 27.90
N ILE A 190 2.33 4.28 27.28
CA ILE A 190 1.23 4.43 26.32
C ILE A 190 -0.05 4.61 27.11
N VAL A 191 -0.52 5.84 27.29
CA VAL A 191 -1.70 6.15 28.10
C VAL A 191 -3.01 5.92 27.34
N ASP A 192 -2.97 5.92 26.00
CA ASP A 192 -4.14 5.65 25.16
C ASP A 192 -3.72 5.15 23.79
N SER A 193 -4.51 4.24 23.21
CA SER A 193 -4.29 3.68 21.90
C SER A 193 -5.62 3.40 21.22
N GLN A 194 -5.94 4.15 20.18
CA GLN A 194 -7.22 4.04 19.45
C GLN A 194 -6.98 3.93 17.95
N PHE A 195 -7.98 3.47 17.23
CA PHE A 195 -7.99 3.42 15.77
C PHE A 195 -9.24 4.09 15.21
N PRO A 196 -9.16 4.74 14.03
CA PRO A 196 -10.30 5.38 13.39
C PRO A 196 -11.29 4.32 12.87
N ASN A 197 -12.58 4.59 13.04
CA ASN A 197 -13.66 3.76 12.49
C ASN A 197 -14.83 4.67 12.06
N PRO A 198 -15.16 4.78 10.74
CA PRO A 198 -14.45 4.16 9.61
C PRO A 198 -12.97 4.63 9.48
N PRO A 199 -12.12 3.87 8.75
CA PRO A 199 -10.70 4.17 8.64
C PRO A 199 -10.43 5.32 7.65
N THR A 200 -10.74 6.53 8.07
CA THR A 200 -10.57 7.77 7.30
C THR A 200 -9.69 8.77 8.03
N MET A 201 -9.15 9.75 7.30
CA MET A 201 -8.32 10.80 7.88
C MET A 201 -9.11 11.68 8.86
N ASP A 202 -10.38 11.99 8.55
CA ASP A 202 -11.24 12.77 9.44
C ASP A 202 -11.51 12.02 10.76
N LYS A 203 -11.72 10.70 10.70
CA LYS A 203 -11.87 9.89 11.91
C LYS A 203 -10.56 9.73 12.67
N ALA A 204 -9.41 9.69 12.01
CA ALA A 204 -8.12 9.73 12.68
C ALA A 204 -7.88 11.07 13.39
N HIS A 205 -8.32 12.19 12.80
CA HIS A 205 -8.35 13.50 13.46
C HIS A 205 -9.25 13.47 14.70
N ASP A 206 -10.51 13.05 14.57
CA ASP A 206 -11.49 13.01 15.69
C ASP A 206 -10.96 12.18 16.86
N VAL A 207 -10.51 10.95 16.56
CA VAL A 207 -9.94 10.02 17.56
C VAL A 207 -8.73 10.63 18.26
N THR A 208 -7.86 11.31 17.51
CA THR A 208 -6.67 11.97 18.08
C THR A 208 -7.08 13.13 18.98
N GLN A 209 -8.02 13.96 18.56
CA GLN A 209 -8.54 15.08 19.34
C GLN A 209 -9.20 14.60 20.64
N ASP A 210 -9.97 13.52 20.58
CA ASP A 210 -10.61 12.90 21.75
C ASP A 210 -9.55 12.35 22.72
N MET A 211 -8.52 11.65 22.23
CA MET A 211 -7.43 11.18 23.06
C MET A 211 -6.66 12.31 23.73
N LEU A 212 -6.38 13.40 23.01
CA LEU A 212 -5.71 14.60 23.54
C LEU A 212 -6.54 15.30 24.61
N THR A 213 -7.86 15.31 24.45
CA THR A 213 -8.79 15.98 25.36
C THR A 213 -8.92 15.24 26.70
N ARG A 214 -8.99 13.90 26.65
CA ARG A 214 -9.17 13.08 27.87
C ARG A 214 -7.86 12.73 28.59
N ASN A 215 -6.70 12.85 27.92
CA ASN A 215 -5.41 12.58 28.54
C ASN A 215 -4.59 13.87 28.72
N THR A 216 -4.31 14.21 29.97
CA THR A 216 -3.50 15.40 30.29
C THR A 216 -2.01 15.07 30.36
N GLY A 217 -1.17 16.02 29.97
CA GLY A 217 0.28 15.90 30.12
C GLY A 217 0.90 14.93 29.11
N VAL A 218 0.28 14.76 27.92
CA VAL A 218 0.83 13.98 26.81
C VAL A 218 2.12 14.65 26.30
N ASP A 219 3.16 13.84 26.11
CA ASP A 219 4.49 14.26 25.65
C ASP A 219 4.75 13.89 24.20
N GLY A 220 4.18 12.78 23.75
CA GLY A 220 4.40 12.27 22.41
C GLY A 220 3.20 11.56 21.79
N LEU A 221 3.29 11.30 20.48
CA LEU A 221 2.27 10.62 19.70
C LEU A 221 2.94 9.80 18.59
N PHE A 222 2.50 8.57 18.42
CA PHE A 222 2.82 7.74 17.26
C PHE A 222 1.58 7.50 16.39
N ALA A 223 1.70 7.81 15.09
CA ALA A 223 0.69 7.53 14.08
C ALA A 223 1.22 6.50 13.07
N CYS A 224 0.57 5.33 12.96
CA CYS A 224 1.19 4.13 12.40
C CYS A 224 1.10 3.99 10.87
N ASN A 225 0.41 4.89 10.15
CA ASN A 225 0.33 4.92 8.68
C ASN A 225 0.02 6.33 8.16
N ALA A 226 -0.01 6.50 6.83
CA ALA A 226 -0.29 7.77 6.15
C ALA A 226 -1.56 8.47 6.65
N THR A 227 -2.67 7.75 6.68
CA THR A 227 -3.99 8.29 7.04
C THR A 227 -4.03 8.74 8.49
N THR A 228 -3.49 7.94 9.41
CA THR A 228 -3.41 8.31 10.83
C THR A 228 -2.43 9.46 11.05
N ALA A 229 -1.32 9.52 10.30
CA ALA A 229 -0.36 10.62 10.40
C ALA A 229 -0.97 11.96 9.96
N GLY A 230 -1.73 11.97 8.86
CA GLY A 230 -2.44 13.16 8.38
C GLY A 230 -3.48 13.66 9.38
N GLY A 231 -4.36 12.77 9.87
CA GLY A 231 -5.39 13.10 10.85
C GLY A 231 -4.80 13.59 12.17
N ALA A 232 -3.79 12.86 12.70
CA ALA A 232 -3.13 13.24 13.94
C ALA A 232 -2.41 14.59 13.85
N LEU A 233 -1.71 14.87 12.75
CA LEU A 233 -1.05 16.15 12.53
C LEU A 233 -2.06 17.31 12.54
N THR A 234 -3.20 17.12 11.86
CA THR A 234 -4.27 18.13 11.81
C THR A 234 -4.86 18.38 13.20
N ALA A 235 -5.11 17.34 13.98
CA ALA A 235 -5.58 17.44 15.37
C ALA A 235 -4.56 18.17 16.26
N LEU A 236 -3.27 17.85 16.15
CA LEU A 236 -2.21 18.52 16.92
C LEU A 236 -2.10 20.00 16.58
N ARG A 237 -2.20 20.39 15.30
CA ARG A 237 -2.21 21.81 14.89
C ARG A 237 -3.37 22.58 15.52
N GLY A 238 -4.53 21.96 15.66
CA GLY A 238 -5.70 22.56 16.34
C GLY A 238 -5.54 22.61 17.87
N PHE A 239 -4.87 21.63 18.45
CA PHE A 239 -4.74 21.46 19.89
C PHE A 239 -3.59 22.24 20.53
N GLN A 240 -2.56 22.63 19.79
CA GLN A 240 -1.36 23.34 20.29
C GLN A 240 -1.68 24.78 20.76
N LYS A 241 -2.41 24.87 21.87
CA LYS A 241 -2.64 26.12 22.62
C LYS A 241 -1.73 26.24 23.86
N SER A 242 -0.85 25.23 24.11
CA SER A 242 0.06 25.21 25.27
C SER A 242 1.51 25.38 24.83
N ASP A 243 2.35 25.92 25.71
CA ASP A 243 3.79 26.13 25.50
C ASP A 243 4.58 24.81 25.30
N LYS A 244 3.93 23.64 25.52
CA LYS A 244 4.55 22.33 25.39
C LYS A 244 4.18 21.69 24.06
N LYS A 245 5.19 21.52 23.21
CA LYS A 245 5.02 20.83 21.91
C LYS A 245 5.03 19.33 22.09
N ILE A 246 3.94 18.64 21.66
CA ILE A 246 3.85 17.18 21.64
C ILE A 246 4.73 16.66 20.50
N LYS A 247 5.61 15.70 20.81
CA LYS A 247 6.52 15.09 19.83
C LYS A 247 5.80 14.00 19.04
N MET A 248 5.55 14.25 17.76
CA MET A 248 4.88 13.28 16.90
C MET A 248 5.88 12.56 16.01
N VAL A 249 5.77 11.23 15.97
CA VAL A 249 6.38 10.37 14.95
C VAL A 249 5.27 9.82 14.07
N GLY A 250 5.35 10.11 12.77
CA GLY A 250 4.40 9.63 11.76
C GLY A 250 4.96 8.51 10.90
N PHE A 251 4.11 7.97 10.04
CA PHE A 251 4.48 6.98 9.04
C PHE A 251 4.00 7.44 7.67
N ASP A 252 4.79 7.15 6.62
CA ASP A 252 4.56 7.53 5.23
C ASP A 252 4.71 9.03 4.92
N ALA A 253 4.84 9.36 3.64
CA ALA A 253 5.02 10.73 3.18
C ALA A 253 3.81 11.23 2.38
N TRP A 254 2.95 11.98 3.02
CA TRP A 254 1.97 12.82 2.32
C TRP A 254 2.52 14.24 2.20
N PRO A 255 2.17 15.00 1.16
CA PRO A 255 2.63 16.38 1.03
C PRO A 255 2.39 17.21 2.28
N MET A 256 1.20 17.09 2.92
CA MET A 256 0.89 17.83 4.15
C MET A 256 1.71 17.37 5.37
N VAL A 257 2.11 16.10 5.42
CA VAL A 257 2.88 15.54 6.54
C VAL A 257 4.36 15.88 6.36
N VAL A 258 4.86 15.88 5.11
CA VAL A 258 6.20 16.36 4.75
C VAL A 258 6.35 17.86 5.03
N ASP A 259 5.36 18.68 4.63
CA ASP A 259 5.28 20.10 5.00
C ASP A 259 5.28 20.30 6.52
N GLY A 260 4.56 19.45 7.25
CA GLY A 260 4.56 19.44 8.71
C GLY A 260 5.93 19.12 9.31
N LEU A 261 6.68 18.17 8.73
CA LEU A 261 8.04 17.86 9.14
C LEU A 261 8.97 19.05 8.86
N GLU A 262 8.87 19.67 7.69
CA GLU A 262 9.67 20.85 7.32
C GLU A 262 9.43 22.04 8.23
N LYS A 263 8.18 22.29 8.64
CA LYS A 263 7.79 23.33 9.59
C LYS A 263 8.07 22.95 11.04
N GLY A 264 8.44 21.71 11.31
CA GLY A 264 8.65 21.19 12.64
C GLY A 264 7.36 20.99 13.44
N ASP A 265 6.21 20.81 12.82
CA ASP A 265 4.93 20.47 13.47
C ASP A 265 4.92 19.03 13.99
N LEU A 266 5.67 18.15 13.33
CA LEU A 266 5.99 16.82 13.82
C LEU A 266 7.52 16.64 13.87
N ASP A 267 7.98 15.64 14.61
CA ASP A 267 9.41 15.41 14.85
C ASP A 267 10.07 14.61 13.73
N SER A 268 9.42 13.54 13.26
CA SER A 268 10.00 12.63 12.28
C SER A 268 8.96 11.78 11.58
N LEU A 269 9.36 11.18 10.45
CA LEU A 269 8.57 10.24 9.66
C LEU A 269 9.35 8.94 9.44
N ILE A 270 8.62 7.84 9.44
CA ILE A 270 9.11 6.55 8.95
C ILE A 270 8.63 6.38 7.52
N LEU A 271 9.56 6.27 6.57
CA LEU A 271 9.24 6.13 5.15
C LEU A 271 9.38 4.70 4.67
N GLN A 272 8.49 4.32 3.78
CA GLN A 272 8.52 3.10 2.97
C GLN A 272 8.87 3.44 1.51
N ASN A 273 8.88 2.42 0.65
CA ASN A 273 9.01 2.61 -0.79
C ASN A 273 7.84 1.93 -1.55
N PRO A 274 6.66 2.56 -1.61
CA PRO A 274 5.50 2.01 -2.30
C PRO A 274 5.74 1.83 -3.80
N TYR A 275 6.46 2.75 -4.46
CA TYR A 275 6.82 2.61 -5.86
C TYR A 275 7.58 1.31 -6.12
N LYS A 276 8.59 1.00 -5.30
CA LYS A 276 9.37 -0.23 -5.42
C LYS A 276 8.51 -1.47 -5.22
N MET A 277 7.51 -1.42 -4.32
CA MET A 277 6.59 -2.55 -4.11
C MET A 277 5.77 -2.85 -5.39
N GLY A 278 5.21 -1.83 -6.02
CA GLY A 278 4.47 -1.99 -7.27
C GLY A 278 5.37 -2.44 -8.42
N TYR A 279 6.52 -1.80 -8.59
CA TYR A 279 7.47 -2.10 -9.65
C TYR A 279 8.01 -3.52 -9.55
N GLU A 280 8.60 -3.90 -8.42
CA GLU A 280 9.17 -5.23 -8.21
C GLU A 280 8.09 -6.32 -8.16
N GLY A 281 6.89 -6.01 -7.67
CA GLY A 281 5.75 -6.93 -7.69
C GLY A 281 5.39 -7.38 -9.10
N VAL A 282 5.26 -6.44 -10.03
CA VAL A 282 4.99 -6.73 -11.44
C VAL A 282 6.19 -7.42 -12.10
N LYS A 283 7.42 -6.93 -11.86
CA LYS A 283 8.65 -7.55 -12.41
C LYS A 283 8.82 -8.99 -11.94
N ALA A 284 8.43 -9.32 -10.71
CA ALA A 284 8.52 -10.70 -10.19
C ALA A 284 7.57 -11.65 -10.91
N ILE A 285 6.34 -11.21 -11.20
CA ILE A 285 5.40 -12.00 -12.01
C ILE A 285 6.00 -12.25 -13.39
N ILE A 286 6.52 -11.21 -14.05
CA ILE A 286 7.09 -11.32 -15.41
C ILE A 286 8.31 -12.23 -15.42
N ARG A 287 9.22 -12.12 -14.43
CA ARG A 287 10.36 -13.04 -14.28
C ARG A 287 9.89 -14.48 -14.16
N HIS A 288 8.89 -14.73 -13.32
CA HIS A 288 8.33 -16.08 -13.17
C HIS A 288 7.76 -16.63 -14.48
N LEU A 289 7.00 -15.82 -15.24
CA LEU A 289 6.45 -16.21 -16.53
C LEU A 289 7.53 -16.50 -17.58
N LYS A 290 8.70 -15.87 -17.47
CA LYS A 290 9.89 -16.16 -18.29
C LYS A 290 10.70 -17.39 -17.80
N GLY A 291 10.28 -18.03 -16.70
CA GLY A 291 10.99 -19.19 -16.11
C GLY A 291 12.20 -18.80 -15.25
N GLU A 292 12.34 -17.53 -14.90
CA GLU A 292 13.40 -17.03 -14.05
C GLU A 292 13.11 -17.25 -12.56
N LYS A 293 14.16 -17.30 -11.75
CA LYS A 293 14.00 -17.43 -10.29
C LYS A 293 13.46 -16.14 -9.67
N VAL A 294 12.52 -16.29 -8.75
CA VAL A 294 11.96 -15.20 -7.94
C VAL A 294 12.22 -15.51 -6.46
N ASP A 295 12.71 -14.52 -5.72
CA ASP A 295 12.92 -14.66 -4.28
C ASP A 295 11.58 -14.69 -3.54
N LYS A 296 11.47 -15.56 -2.54
CA LYS A 296 10.22 -15.75 -1.78
C LYS A 296 9.86 -14.54 -0.93
N GLN A 297 10.87 -13.78 -0.47
CA GLN A 297 10.68 -12.57 0.33
C GLN A 297 11.66 -11.48 -0.08
N VAL A 298 11.16 -10.25 -0.21
CA VAL A 298 11.97 -9.07 -0.58
C VAL A 298 11.61 -7.92 0.36
N ASP A 299 12.61 -7.42 1.08
CA ASP A 299 12.50 -6.18 1.85
C ASP A 299 12.65 -4.97 0.91
N THR A 300 11.65 -4.12 0.88
CA THR A 300 11.67 -2.90 0.06
C THR A 300 12.35 -1.71 0.75
N GLY A 301 12.72 -1.87 2.02
CA GLY A 301 13.41 -0.89 2.84
C GLY A 301 12.48 -0.06 3.73
N VAL A 302 13.08 0.53 4.78
CA VAL A 302 12.44 1.46 5.70
C VAL A 302 13.47 2.49 6.16
N GLU A 303 13.10 3.77 6.20
CA GLU A 303 13.98 4.88 6.60
C GLU A 303 13.29 5.78 7.61
N LEU A 304 14.00 6.16 8.68
CA LEU A 304 13.61 7.25 9.56
C LEU A 304 14.13 8.56 8.97
N ILE A 305 13.26 9.55 8.81
CA ILE A 305 13.64 10.91 8.40
C ILE A 305 13.26 11.93 9.46
N THR A 306 14.16 12.88 9.65
CA THR A 306 14.04 14.05 10.50
C THR A 306 14.17 15.30 9.64
N GLN A 307 13.83 16.46 10.19
CA GLN A 307 13.84 17.72 9.45
C GLN A 307 15.20 18.02 8.80
N ASP A 308 16.31 17.76 9.49
CA ASP A 308 17.67 17.95 9.00
C ASP A 308 18.06 17.03 7.84
N ARG A 309 17.44 15.86 7.73
CA ARG A 309 17.66 14.88 6.65
C ARG A 309 16.71 15.04 5.46
N LEU A 310 15.70 15.91 5.59
CA LEU A 310 14.67 16.07 4.55
C LEU A 310 15.24 16.40 3.15
N HIS A 311 16.36 17.13 3.11
CA HIS A 311 17.02 17.53 1.85
C HIS A 311 18.13 16.57 1.39
N ASP A 312 18.35 15.44 2.08
CA ASP A 312 19.27 14.41 1.58
C ASP A 312 18.85 13.91 0.21
N PRO A 313 19.79 13.80 -0.77
CA PRO A 313 19.43 13.35 -2.13
C PRO A 313 18.69 12.02 -2.18
N LYS A 314 19.11 11.05 -1.35
CA LYS A 314 18.46 9.74 -1.22
C LYS A 314 17.02 9.87 -0.71
N ILE A 315 16.79 10.74 0.28
CA ILE A 315 15.46 10.99 0.84
C ILE A 315 14.57 11.70 -0.18
N GLN A 316 15.11 12.69 -0.90
CA GLN A 316 14.39 13.38 -1.96
C GLN A 316 14.00 12.44 -3.12
N GLU A 317 14.84 11.47 -3.47
CA GLU A 317 14.51 10.44 -4.46
C GLU A 317 13.38 9.55 -3.95
N LEU A 318 13.45 9.12 -2.67
CA LEU A 318 12.41 8.31 -2.05
C LEU A 318 11.07 9.07 -1.96
N LEU A 319 11.08 10.35 -1.61
CA LEU A 319 9.89 11.21 -1.57
C LEU A 319 9.25 11.38 -2.94
N LYS A 320 10.06 11.61 -3.98
CA LYS A 320 9.56 11.70 -5.38
C LYS A 320 8.89 10.43 -5.87
N SER A 321 9.30 9.27 -5.35
CA SER A 321 8.71 7.99 -5.72
C SER A 321 7.38 7.69 -5.02
N GLN A 322 6.94 8.57 -4.13
CA GLN A 322 5.69 8.41 -3.35
C GLN A 322 4.56 9.34 -3.81
N ILE A 323 4.87 10.28 -4.71
CA ILE A 323 3.94 11.27 -5.25
C ILE A 323 3.85 11.03 -6.79
#